data_c81e36a7f1abc8833466f2b95e306bbf
#
_entry.id   c81e36a7f1abc8833466f2b95e306bbf
#
_cell.length_a   1.000
_cell.length_b   1.000
_cell.length_c   1.000
_cell.angle_alpha   90.00
_cell.angle_beta   90.00
_cell.angle_gamma   90.00
#
_symmetry.space_group_name_H-M   'P 1'
#
loop_
_entity.id
_entity.type
_entity.pdbx_description
1 polymer ?
#
loop_
_entity_poly.entity_id
_entity_poly.type
_entity_poly.pdbx_seq_one_letter_code
_entity_poly.pdbx_strand_id
1 'polypeptide(L)'
;MVRLNLARCLALAAALGAALFAACAPQAPRAPKHVLLLVIDTQRADRLGSYGNMRGLTPVLDALAREGVVFENCISQASWTSPSMVSMMSGQAISEEVMTLPENKPTLAERFRAQGWRTGGFVCNNILDEKHGFGRGFEEYQCQLPPYGENTPILEWLRARRAERTFTWVHLNEVHDEKHPELGPTYWPIPPELWRKWRDVREGIPGAREQYYSSISERLALQDGAASRERIQADLGGYDDDVRYEDNRIAEIFAELKQLGLWEDTLIVIAADHGEGLYTREQFLSGTRKSALERGEAPTLVNTLQMTHGSQGYWELIHVPLILKAPGLAPARVAGYVENTDIAPTLVELAQLGSGEGLQGRSLVPLALDPDNAGLLAPQVFSYTRYHSGVITQSGMHLLVPSPRGECDFGLVPELYDLKRDPECRRNLLQAGGREGGEAARLAAELDPQLRRREAQGLHGAPTQLDEGTQAKLAGLGYIGSEVVDQLRSDLLGKSTEVLLNDLERTYAHDCLLRHEVARALFGRKLQPEERTRIDAVLRKEPSAAVQAALRRLL
;
A
#
# COMPACT_ATOMS: atom_id res chain seq x y z
N MET A 1 -55.87 -44.16 15.06
CA MET A 1 -54.92 -44.03 13.92
C MET A 1 -54.31 -42.66 13.72
N VAL A 2 -54.60 -41.65 14.55
CA VAL A 2 -54.11 -40.27 14.38
C VAL A 2 -52.75 -39.96 15.10
N ARG A 3 -52.32 -40.78 16.10
CA ARG A 3 -51.11 -40.52 16.87
C ARG A 3 -49.78 -40.91 16.17
N LEU A 4 -49.81 -41.68 15.07
CA LEU A 4 -48.59 -42.07 14.35
C LEU A 4 -48.10 -41.01 13.33
N ASN A 5 -48.94 -40.06 12.99
CA ASN A 5 -48.58 -39.04 11.97
C ASN A 5 -47.80 -37.85 12.56
N LEU A 6 -48.07 -37.49 13.83
CA LEU A 6 -47.41 -36.30 14.44
C LEU A 6 -45.91 -36.48 14.67
N ALA A 7 -45.50 -37.65 15.12
CA ALA A 7 -44.09 -37.98 15.31
C ALA A 7 -43.30 -38.02 13.98
N ARG A 8 -43.94 -38.54 12.90
CA ARG A 8 -43.37 -38.53 11.55
C ARG A 8 -43.27 -37.11 10.97
N CYS A 9 -44.26 -36.28 11.19
CA CYS A 9 -44.21 -34.88 10.76
C CYS A 9 -43.14 -34.07 11.53
N LEU A 10 -42.99 -34.30 12.83
CA LEU A 10 -41.93 -33.67 13.64
C LEU A 10 -40.54 -34.13 13.22
N ALA A 11 -40.38 -35.44 12.94
CA ALA A 11 -39.11 -35.96 12.42
C ALA A 11 -38.75 -35.44 11.05
N LEU A 12 -39.74 -35.31 10.14
CA LEU A 12 -39.52 -34.67 8.82
C LEU A 12 -39.18 -33.17 8.95
N ALA A 13 -39.89 -32.44 9.82
CA ALA A 13 -39.60 -31.03 10.06
C ALA A 13 -38.21 -30.83 10.68
N ALA A 14 -37.79 -31.68 11.61
CA ALA A 14 -36.44 -31.69 12.19
C ALA A 14 -35.37 -32.05 11.14
N ALA A 15 -35.64 -33.03 10.28
CA ALA A 15 -34.73 -33.40 9.20
C ALA A 15 -34.63 -32.32 8.12
N LEU A 16 -35.76 -31.67 7.75
CA LEU A 16 -35.73 -30.49 6.86
C LEU A 16 -35.06 -29.29 7.50
N GLY A 17 -35.28 -29.04 8.79
CA GLY A 17 -34.59 -28.00 9.55
C GLY A 17 -33.09 -28.24 9.62
N ALA A 18 -32.66 -29.48 9.90
CA ALA A 18 -31.25 -29.88 9.89
C ALA A 18 -30.61 -29.79 8.49
N ALA A 19 -31.36 -30.18 7.45
CA ALA A 19 -30.91 -30.05 6.06
C ALA A 19 -30.78 -28.60 5.60
N LEU A 20 -31.74 -27.73 6.00
CA LEU A 20 -31.66 -26.29 5.78
C LEU A 20 -30.54 -25.64 6.57
N PHE A 21 -30.30 -26.04 7.81
CA PHE A 21 -29.15 -25.57 8.62
C PHE A 21 -27.81 -26.03 8.05
N ALA A 22 -27.72 -27.28 7.54
CA ALA A 22 -26.52 -27.79 6.89
C ALA A 22 -26.25 -27.11 5.52
N ALA A 23 -27.31 -26.68 4.81
CA ALA A 23 -27.19 -25.92 3.56
C ALA A 23 -26.79 -24.46 3.78
N CYS A 24 -27.00 -23.92 5.00
CA CYS A 24 -26.60 -22.55 5.40
C CYS A 24 -25.28 -22.51 6.20
N ALA A 25 -24.65 -23.67 6.49
CA ALA A 25 -23.33 -23.64 7.09
C ALA A 25 -22.32 -23.11 6.08
N PRO A 26 -21.46 -22.13 6.45
CA PRO A 26 -20.44 -21.64 5.56
C PRO A 26 -19.58 -22.81 5.09
N GLN A 27 -19.61 -23.08 3.79
CA GLN A 27 -18.76 -24.11 3.21
C GLN A 27 -17.32 -23.64 3.28
N ALA A 28 -16.40 -24.50 3.72
CA ALA A 28 -14.98 -24.22 3.65
C ALA A 28 -14.59 -23.93 2.18
N PRO A 29 -13.76 -22.90 1.93
CA PRO A 29 -13.32 -22.60 0.58
C PRO A 29 -12.63 -23.81 -0.04
N ARG A 30 -12.94 -24.05 -1.32
CA ARG A 30 -12.29 -25.13 -2.08
C ARG A 30 -10.95 -24.64 -2.59
N ALA A 31 -9.95 -25.53 -2.66
CA ALA A 31 -8.66 -25.20 -3.26
C ALA A 31 -8.87 -24.73 -4.73
N PRO A 32 -8.34 -23.56 -5.11
CA PRO A 32 -8.42 -23.06 -6.48
C PRO A 32 -7.52 -23.87 -7.43
N LYS A 33 -7.86 -23.86 -8.71
CA LYS A 33 -6.95 -24.33 -9.77
C LYS A 33 -6.11 -23.17 -10.34
N HIS A 34 -6.67 -21.97 -10.28
CA HIS A 34 -6.03 -20.76 -10.78
C HIS A 34 -6.04 -19.69 -9.69
N VAL A 35 -4.97 -18.93 -9.61
CA VAL A 35 -4.85 -17.76 -8.73
C VAL A 35 -4.48 -16.58 -9.59
N LEU A 36 -5.29 -15.52 -9.53
CA LEU A 36 -5.02 -14.22 -10.12
C LEU A 36 -4.84 -13.20 -9.00
N LEU A 37 -3.61 -12.74 -8.79
CA LEU A 37 -3.30 -11.58 -7.98
C LEU A 37 -3.19 -10.37 -8.91
N LEU A 38 -4.17 -9.49 -8.89
CA LEU A 38 -4.22 -8.27 -9.68
C LEU A 38 -4.01 -7.08 -8.74
N VAL A 39 -2.93 -6.37 -8.94
CA VAL A 39 -2.55 -5.18 -8.18
C VAL A 39 -2.65 -3.95 -9.07
N ILE A 40 -3.31 -2.93 -8.59
CA ILE A 40 -3.51 -1.66 -9.29
C ILE A 40 -2.62 -0.61 -8.61
N ASP A 41 -1.68 -0.06 -9.36
CA ASP A 41 -0.76 0.97 -8.86
C ASP A 41 -1.54 2.24 -8.47
N THR A 42 -1.24 2.82 -7.32
CA THR A 42 -1.83 4.06 -6.79
C THR A 42 -3.35 4.08 -6.59
N GLN A 43 -4.03 2.94 -6.65
CA GLN A 43 -5.49 2.89 -6.57
C GLN A 43 -5.99 3.18 -5.15
N ARG A 44 -6.61 4.32 -4.95
CA ARG A 44 -7.31 4.65 -3.71
C ARG A 44 -8.59 3.83 -3.55
N ALA A 45 -8.82 3.32 -2.33
CA ALA A 45 -10.05 2.59 -2.02
C ALA A 45 -11.32 3.46 -2.24
N ASP A 46 -11.27 4.75 -1.89
CA ASP A 46 -12.40 5.68 -2.00
C ASP A 46 -12.80 6.02 -3.45
N ARG A 47 -12.11 5.47 -4.45
CA ARG A 47 -12.50 5.58 -5.86
C ARG A 47 -13.32 4.41 -6.37
N LEU A 48 -13.43 3.31 -5.61
CA LEU A 48 -14.27 2.17 -5.97
C LEU A 48 -15.70 2.32 -5.45
N GLY A 49 -16.69 1.92 -6.24
CA GLY A 49 -18.10 1.94 -5.83
C GLY A 49 -18.36 1.02 -4.63
N SER A 50 -17.68 -0.13 -4.55
CA SER A 50 -17.73 -1.05 -3.43
C SER A 50 -17.22 -0.46 -2.11
N TYR A 51 -16.47 0.65 -2.15
CA TYR A 51 -16.00 1.44 -1.01
C TYR A 51 -16.76 2.77 -0.84
N GLY A 52 -17.90 2.90 -1.49
CA GLY A 52 -18.80 4.05 -1.31
C GLY A 52 -18.69 5.15 -2.37
N ASN A 53 -17.87 5.00 -3.40
CA ASN A 53 -17.82 5.96 -4.51
C ASN A 53 -19.11 5.87 -5.35
N MET A 54 -19.81 6.99 -5.46
CA MET A 54 -21.10 7.02 -6.17
C MET A 54 -20.98 7.41 -7.66
N ARG A 55 -19.79 7.62 -8.18
CA ARG A 55 -19.56 8.09 -9.56
C ARG A 55 -19.58 6.98 -10.62
N GLY A 56 -19.71 5.71 -10.19
CA GLY A 56 -19.76 4.57 -11.08
C GLY A 56 -18.49 4.34 -11.89
N LEU A 57 -17.33 4.62 -11.28
CA LEU A 57 -16.02 4.49 -11.93
C LEU A 57 -15.63 3.02 -12.17
N THR A 58 -16.03 2.10 -11.28
CA THR A 58 -15.52 0.73 -11.21
C THR A 58 -16.61 -0.34 -11.27
N PRO A 59 -17.51 -0.35 -12.26
CA PRO A 59 -18.61 -1.31 -12.28
C PRO A 59 -18.18 -2.77 -12.37
N VAL A 60 -16.99 -3.08 -12.94
CA VAL A 60 -16.44 -4.43 -13.05
C VAL A 60 -15.93 -4.92 -11.70
N LEU A 61 -15.13 -4.10 -11.03
CA LEU A 61 -14.64 -4.38 -9.68
C LEU A 61 -15.79 -4.42 -8.66
N ASP A 62 -16.80 -3.54 -8.81
CA ASP A 62 -17.99 -3.55 -7.97
C ASP A 62 -18.84 -4.81 -8.18
N ALA A 63 -18.86 -5.36 -9.39
CA ALA A 63 -19.48 -6.66 -9.65
C ALA A 63 -18.72 -7.79 -8.97
N LEU A 64 -17.39 -7.81 -9.05
CA LEU A 64 -16.56 -8.78 -8.33
C LEU A 64 -16.76 -8.69 -6.82
N ALA A 65 -16.82 -7.47 -6.27
CA ALA A 65 -17.04 -7.21 -4.85
C ALA A 65 -18.38 -7.79 -4.33
N ARG A 66 -19.40 -7.90 -5.18
CA ARG A 66 -20.66 -8.58 -4.85
C ARG A 66 -20.57 -10.10 -4.84
N GLU A 67 -19.56 -10.67 -5.49
CA GLU A 67 -19.29 -12.11 -5.53
C GLU A 67 -18.23 -12.55 -4.52
N GLY A 68 -17.51 -11.61 -3.89
CA GLY A 68 -16.36 -11.86 -3.02
C GLY A 68 -16.46 -11.23 -1.64
N VAL A 69 -15.37 -11.35 -0.90
CA VAL A 69 -15.18 -10.70 0.39
C VAL A 69 -14.48 -9.36 0.19
N VAL A 70 -15.06 -8.29 0.72
CA VAL A 70 -14.50 -6.94 0.71
C VAL A 70 -13.91 -6.64 2.09
N PHE A 71 -12.63 -6.35 2.15
CA PHE A 71 -11.97 -5.83 3.36
C PHE A 71 -12.01 -4.31 3.30
N GLU A 72 -12.85 -3.71 4.13
CA GLU A 72 -13.16 -2.27 4.06
C GLU A 72 -11.98 -1.36 4.40
N ASN A 73 -11.03 -1.86 5.20
CA ASN A 73 -9.90 -1.10 5.69
C ASN A 73 -8.60 -1.90 5.54
N CYS A 74 -8.12 -2.06 4.30
CA CYS A 74 -6.81 -2.64 4.05
C CYS A 74 -5.75 -1.52 4.03
N ILE A 75 -4.67 -1.74 4.79
CA ILE A 75 -3.59 -0.78 4.95
C ILE A 75 -2.35 -1.28 4.22
N SER A 76 -1.86 -0.47 3.30
CA SER A 76 -0.57 -0.72 2.68
C SER A 76 0.58 -0.50 3.65
N GLN A 77 1.59 -1.35 3.56
CA GLN A 77 2.81 -1.20 4.38
C GLN A 77 3.62 0.05 4.01
N ALA A 78 3.46 0.58 2.81
CA ALA A 78 4.16 1.78 2.35
C ALA A 78 3.26 2.62 1.45
N SER A 79 3.65 3.86 1.22
CA SER A 79 2.95 4.80 0.34
C SER A 79 3.60 4.91 -1.05
N TRP A 80 4.33 3.88 -1.50
CA TRP A 80 4.87 3.76 -2.85
C TRP A 80 5.22 2.31 -3.22
N THR A 81 5.37 2.05 -4.50
CA THR A 81 5.33 0.72 -5.12
C THR A 81 6.35 -0.26 -4.57
N SER A 82 7.66 0.04 -4.64
CA SER A 82 8.70 -0.97 -4.31
C SER A 82 8.55 -1.57 -2.92
N PRO A 83 8.53 -0.80 -1.81
CA PRO A 83 8.45 -1.39 -0.48
C PRO A 83 7.10 -2.06 -0.22
N SER A 84 5.99 -1.51 -0.73
CA SER A 84 4.69 -2.16 -0.63
C SER A 84 4.68 -3.52 -1.31
N MET A 85 5.19 -3.60 -2.54
CA MET A 85 5.27 -4.84 -3.30
C MET A 85 6.29 -5.83 -2.71
N VAL A 86 7.40 -5.35 -2.13
CA VAL A 86 8.31 -6.21 -1.35
C VAL A 86 7.56 -6.87 -0.21
N SER A 87 6.78 -6.10 0.55
CA SER A 87 5.95 -6.64 1.63
C SER A 87 4.93 -7.66 1.13
N MET A 88 4.16 -7.31 0.10
CA MET A 88 3.11 -8.18 -0.46
C MET A 88 3.67 -9.48 -1.04
N MET A 89 4.76 -9.43 -1.80
CA MET A 89 5.32 -10.59 -2.49
C MET A 89 6.18 -11.48 -1.60
N SER A 90 6.72 -10.96 -0.49
CA SER A 90 7.48 -11.75 0.48
C SER A 90 6.68 -12.15 1.71
N GLY A 91 5.53 -11.50 1.98
CA GLY A 91 4.75 -11.65 3.21
C GLY A 91 5.50 -11.18 4.46
N GLN A 92 6.43 -10.24 4.30
CA GLN A 92 7.22 -9.66 5.38
C GLN A 92 6.77 -8.23 5.66
N ALA A 93 6.72 -7.85 6.93
CA ALA A 93 6.64 -6.45 7.28
C ALA A 93 7.95 -5.74 6.87
N ILE A 94 7.84 -4.49 6.52
CA ILE A 94 8.97 -3.62 6.25
C ILE A 94 9.16 -2.63 7.40
N SER A 95 10.36 -2.09 7.57
CA SER A 95 10.66 -1.04 8.55
C SER A 95 11.41 0.13 7.94
N GLU A 96 11.79 0.01 6.69
CA GLU A 96 12.50 1.02 5.92
C GLU A 96 12.07 0.97 4.46
N GLU A 97 12.54 1.92 3.66
CA GLU A 97 12.35 1.93 2.21
C GLU A 97 13.15 0.78 1.55
N VAL A 98 12.55 -0.39 1.49
CA VAL A 98 13.14 -1.59 0.89
C VAL A 98 12.73 -1.65 -0.57
N MET A 99 13.70 -1.68 -1.49
CA MET A 99 13.44 -1.69 -2.93
C MET A 99 13.57 -3.07 -3.57
N THR A 100 14.22 -4.00 -2.90
CA THR A 100 14.59 -5.30 -3.45
C THR A 100 14.06 -6.42 -2.58
N LEU A 101 13.51 -7.45 -3.20
CA LEU A 101 13.07 -8.66 -2.51
C LEU A 101 14.27 -9.37 -1.87
N PRO A 102 14.24 -9.67 -0.57
CA PRO A 102 15.37 -10.27 0.14
C PRO A 102 15.68 -11.67 -0.40
N GLU A 103 16.95 -11.93 -0.71
CA GLU A 103 17.37 -13.22 -1.29
C GLU A 103 17.12 -14.42 -0.35
N ASN A 104 17.19 -14.19 0.96
CA ASN A 104 17.00 -15.23 1.98
C ASN A 104 15.54 -15.50 2.35
N LYS A 105 14.58 -14.87 1.67
CA LYS A 105 13.15 -15.09 1.87
C LYS A 105 12.52 -15.57 0.56
N PRO A 106 11.75 -16.66 0.58
CA PRO A 106 11.04 -17.10 -0.62
C PRO A 106 9.95 -16.10 -0.99
N THR A 107 9.86 -15.78 -2.28
CA THR A 107 8.75 -14.99 -2.83
C THR A 107 7.47 -15.81 -2.90
N LEU A 108 6.35 -15.14 -3.06
CA LEU A 108 5.07 -15.80 -3.28
C LEU A 108 5.11 -16.72 -4.51
N ALA A 109 5.71 -16.26 -5.63
CA ALA A 109 5.86 -17.07 -6.84
C ALA A 109 6.74 -18.31 -6.63
N GLU A 110 7.83 -18.20 -5.87
CA GLU A 110 8.67 -19.36 -5.52
C GLU A 110 7.90 -20.39 -4.69
N ARG A 111 7.01 -19.95 -3.77
CA ARG A 111 6.14 -20.85 -2.99
C ARG A 111 5.15 -21.60 -3.88
N PHE A 112 4.51 -20.93 -4.82
CA PHE A 112 3.62 -21.55 -5.79
C PHE A 112 4.38 -22.56 -6.67
N ARG A 113 5.51 -22.14 -7.25
CA ARG A 113 6.33 -22.98 -8.10
C ARG A 113 6.82 -24.26 -7.39
N ALA A 114 7.23 -24.13 -6.12
CA ALA A 114 7.65 -25.28 -5.30
C ALA A 114 6.56 -26.34 -5.12
N GLN A 115 5.28 -25.97 -5.27
CA GLN A 115 4.13 -26.85 -5.23
C GLN A 115 3.62 -27.27 -6.63
N GLY A 116 4.44 -27.06 -7.66
CA GLY A 116 4.17 -27.49 -9.03
C GLY A 116 3.14 -26.62 -9.76
N TRP A 117 2.93 -25.38 -9.33
CA TRP A 117 2.11 -24.42 -10.08
C TRP A 117 2.92 -23.77 -11.20
N ARG A 118 2.25 -23.47 -12.31
CA ARG A 118 2.80 -22.63 -13.35
C ARG A 118 2.69 -21.18 -12.91
N THR A 119 3.72 -20.39 -13.12
CA THR A 119 3.82 -19.04 -12.55
C THR A 119 4.10 -18.01 -13.64
N GLY A 120 3.19 -17.04 -13.80
CA GLY A 120 3.31 -15.93 -14.75
C GLY A 120 3.21 -14.59 -14.05
N GLY A 121 4.10 -13.66 -14.38
CA GLY A 121 4.11 -12.29 -13.88
C GLY A 121 4.08 -11.29 -15.04
N PHE A 122 3.12 -10.35 -14.99
CA PHE A 122 2.86 -9.36 -16.04
C PHE A 122 2.76 -7.98 -15.42
N VAL A 123 3.78 -7.14 -15.60
CA VAL A 123 4.00 -5.94 -14.82
C VAL A 123 4.22 -4.72 -15.71
N CYS A 124 3.51 -3.65 -15.46
CA CYS A 124 3.67 -2.39 -16.18
C CYS A 124 4.76 -1.48 -15.58
N ASN A 125 5.04 -1.58 -14.29
CA ASN A 125 5.98 -0.71 -13.59
C ASN A 125 7.42 -1.26 -13.60
N ASN A 126 8.36 -0.53 -14.22
CA ASN A 126 9.76 -0.96 -14.39
C ASN A 126 10.59 -1.01 -13.09
N ILE A 127 10.13 -0.44 -11.99
CA ILE A 127 10.84 -0.62 -10.71
C ILE A 127 10.61 -2.00 -10.09
N LEU A 128 9.67 -2.77 -10.64
CA LEU A 128 9.38 -4.15 -10.27
C LEU A 128 10.10 -5.15 -11.20
N ASP A 129 11.30 -4.85 -11.62
CA ASP A 129 12.05 -5.68 -12.57
C ASP A 129 12.80 -6.85 -11.89
N GLU A 130 13.38 -7.72 -12.73
CA GLU A 130 14.12 -8.91 -12.29
C GLU A 130 15.34 -8.57 -11.43
N LYS A 131 16.02 -7.44 -11.67
CA LYS A 131 17.21 -7.02 -10.90
C LYS A 131 16.87 -6.68 -9.44
N HIS A 132 15.61 -6.31 -9.17
CA HIS A 132 15.10 -6.12 -7.81
C HIS A 132 14.47 -7.40 -7.22
N GLY A 133 14.62 -8.54 -7.91
CA GLY A 133 14.18 -9.85 -7.44
C GLY A 133 12.71 -10.18 -7.71
N PHE A 134 11.94 -9.29 -8.36
CA PHE A 134 10.51 -9.52 -8.58
C PHE A 134 10.22 -10.63 -9.60
N GLY A 135 11.16 -10.94 -10.51
CA GLY A 135 11.05 -12.07 -11.42
C GLY A 135 11.26 -13.44 -10.76
N ARG A 136 11.75 -13.51 -9.51
CA ARG A 136 12.07 -14.77 -8.84
C ARG A 136 10.83 -15.65 -8.64
N GLY A 137 10.96 -16.89 -9.10
CA GLY A 137 9.90 -17.89 -9.01
C GLY A 137 8.92 -17.90 -10.17
N PHE A 138 8.92 -16.89 -11.05
CA PHE A 138 8.12 -16.89 -12.27
C PHE A 138 8.79 -17.68 -13.39
N GLU A 139 8.00 -18.45 -14.13
CA GLU A 139 8.43 -19.14 -15.35
C GLU A 139 8.35 -18.23 -16.57
N GLU A 140 7.35 -17.35 -16.58
CA GLU A 140 7.21 -16.27 -17.52
C GLU A 140 7.09 -14.96 -16.74
N TYR A 141 7.98 -14.02 -17.01
CA TYR A 141 7.98 -12.71 -16.38
C TYR A 141 8.17 -11.63 -17.43
N GLN A 142 7.16 -10.79 -17.58
CA GLN A 142 7.17 -9.66 -18.50
C GLN A 142 7.05 -8.38 -17.69
N CYS A 143 8.16 -7.69 -17.50
CA CYS A 143 8.22 -6.34 -16.94
C CYS A 143 8.20 -5.32 -18.08
N GLN A 144 7.69 -4.13 -17.82
CA GLN A 144 7.55 -3.05 -18.80
C GLN A 144 6.45 -3.28 -19.86
N LEU A 145 5.38 -3.96 -19.46
CA LEU A 145 4.17 -3.87 -20.27
C LEU A 145 3.76 -2.39 -20.36
N PRO A 146 3.44 -1.90 -21.57
CA PRO A 146 3.06 -0.50 -21.68
C PRO A 146 1.76 -0.23 -20.89
N PRO A 147 1.72 0.82 -20.05
CA PRO A 147 0.46 1.30 -19.54
C PRO A 147 -0.46 1.65 -20.71
N TYR A 148 -1.76 1.49 -20.53
CA TYR A 148 -2.78 1.58 -21.60
C TYR A 148 -2.53 0.60 -22.77
N GLY A 149 -1.72 -0.42 -22.52
CA GLY A 149 -1.43 -1.48 -23.49
C GLY A 149 -2.54 -2.53 -23.58
N GLU A 150 -2.34 -3.46 -24.52
CA GLU A 150 -3.26 -4.59 -24.66
C GLU A 150 -2.98 -5.68 -23.61
N ASN A 151 -4.03 -6.41 -23.22
CA ASN A 151 -3.92 -7.56 -22.32
C ASN A 151 -3.36 -8.83 -23.02
N THR A 152 -2.95 -8.74 -24.29
CA THR A 152 -2.57 -9.88 -25.12
C THR A 152 -1.62 -10.87 -24.40
N PRO A 153 -0.52 -10.46 -23.75
CA PRO A 153 0.36 -11.41 -23.06
C PRO A 153 -0.35 -12.17 -21.93
N ILE A 154 -1.19 -11.48 -21.17
CA ILE A 154 -1.96 -12.06 -20.06
C ILE A 154 -2.96 -13.08 -20.59
N LEU A 155 -3.72 -12.71 -21.64
CA LEU A 155 -4.75 -13.56 -22.24
C LEU A 155 -4.11 -14.81 -22.90
N GLU A 156 -2.99 -14.66 -23.59
CA GLU A 156 -2.23 -15.78 -24.18
C GLU A 156 -1.73 -16.74 -23.09
N TRP A 157 -1.18 -16.24 -22.00
CA TRP A 157 -0.79 -17.03 -20.85
C TRP A 157 -1.96 -17.84 -20.27
N LEU A 158 -3.11 -17.21 -20.04
CA LEU A 158 -4.31 -17.88 -19.50
C LEU A 158 -4.79 -18.99 -20.45
N ARG A 159 -4.84 -18.72 -21.77
CA ARG A 159 -5.22 -19.70 -22.79
C ARG A 159 -4.30 -20.89 -22.83
N ALA A 160 -2.99 -20.63 -22.85
CA ALA A 160 -1.96 -21.67 -22.93
C ALA A 160 -1.93 -22.58 -21.71
N ARG A 161 -2.27 -22.05 -20.52
CA ARG A 161 -2.16 -22.76 -19.23
C ARG A 161 -3.51 -23.16 -18.63
N ARG A 162 -4.63 -23.07 -19.38
CA ARG A 162 -5.99 -23.31 -18.86
C ARG A 162 -6.23 -24.68 -18.23
N ALA A 163 -5.42 -25.68 -18.57
CA ALA A 163 -5.52 -27.04 -18.01
C ALA A 163 -4.56 -27.29 -16.83
N GLU A 164 -3.70 -26.33 -16.49
CA GLU A 164 -2.70 -26.44 -15.44
C GLU A 164 -3.09 -25.59 -14.23
N ARG A 165 -2.53 -25.85 -13.06
CA ARG A 165 -2.67 -24.93 -11.93
C ARG A 165 -1.76 -23.72 -12.16
N THR A 166 -2.34 -22.51 -12.10
CA THR A 166 -1.59 -21.28 -12.40
C THR A 166 -1.64 -20.28 -11.26
N PHE A 167 -0.50 -19.68 -10.96
CA PHE A 167 -0.40 -18.42 -10.23
C PHE A 167 -0.05 -17.32 -11.22
N THR A 168 -0.93 -16.36 -11.38
CA THR A 168 -0.75 -15.22 -12.29
C THR A 168 -0.75 -13.93 -11.46
N TRP A 169 0.34 -13.19 -11.52
CA TRP A 169 0.44 -11.85 -10.98
C TRP A 169 0.35 -10.83 -12.12
N VAL A 170 -0.58 -9.91 -11.98
CA VAL A 170 -0.75 -8.78 -12.90
C VAL A 170 -0.61 -7.50 -12.09
N HIS A 171 0.24 -6.58 -12.54
CA HIS A 171 0.40 -5.25 -11.96
C HIS A 171 0.15 -4.20 -13.03
N LEU A 172 -0.95 -3.47 -12.89
CA LEU A 172 -1.40 -2.43 -13.81
C LEU A 172 -1.03 -1.06 -13.28
N ASN A 173 -0.77 -0.10 -14.16
CA ASN A 173 -0.14 1.18 -13.81
C ASN A 173 -0.84 2.39 -14.44
N GLU A 174 -2.03 2.21 -14.99
CA GLU A 174 -2.76 3.29 -15.66
C GLU A 174 -3.15 4.40 -14.70
N VAL A 175 -3.58 4.03 -13.50
CA VAL A 175 -4.00 4.98 -12.44
C VAL A 175 -2.83 5.82 -11.91
N HIS A 176 -1.60 5.37 -12.10
CA HIS A 176 -0.39 6.10 -11.74
C HIS A 176 -0.02 7.20 -12.75
N ASP A 177 -0.39 7.05 -14.01
CA ASP A 177 -0.03 7.99 -15.07
C ASP A 177 -1.12 9.06 -15.27
N GLU A 178 -1.21 9.98 -14.35
CA GLU A 178 -2.20 11.06 -14.28
C GLU A 178 -2.16 12.05 -15.45
N LYS A 179 -1.32 11.82 -16.43
CA LYS A 179 -1.10 12.75 -17.55
C LYS A 179 -1.83 12.27 -18.79
N HIS A 180 -2.97 12.84 -19.02
CA HIS A 180 -3.68 12.73 -20.28
C HIS A 180 -2.77 13.05 -21.48
N PRO A 181 -2.81 12.24 -22.56
CA PRO A 181 -2.05 12.50 -23.77
C PRO A 181 -2.31 13.87 -24.40
N GLU A 182 -3.49 14.43 -24.13
CA GLU A 182 -3.90 15.76 -24.63
C GLU A 182 -3.30 16.93 -23.82
N LEU A 183 -2.73 16.68 -22.63
CA LEU A 183 -2.28 17.71 -21.70
C LEU A 183 -0.76 17.86 -21.55
N GLY A 184 0.04 16.99 -22.20
CA GLY A 184 1.51 17.09 -22.18
C GLY A 184 2.23 15.75 -22.29
N PRO A 185 3.57 15.74 -22.32
CA PRO A 185 4.33 14.53 -22.47
C PRO A 185 4.12 13.61 -21.24
N THR A 186 3.47 12.49 -21.48
CA THR A 186 3.45 11.36 -20.55
C THR A 186 4.79 10.66 -20.58
N TYR A 187 5.14 9.94 -19.52
CA TYR A 187 6.31 9.05 -19.54
C TYR A 187 6.21 7.98 -20.64
N TRP A 188 4.99 7.65 -21.08
CA TRP A 188 4.69 6.69 -22.12
C TRP A 188 3.64 7.27 -23.07
N PRO A 189 3.94 7.45 -24.35
CA PRO A 189 2.94 7.90 -25.30
C PRO A 189 1.87 6.81 -25.47
N ILE A 190 0.65 7.13 -25.09
CA ILE A 190 -0.50 6.24 -25.34
C ILE A 190 -0.77 6.22 -26.83
N PRO A 191 -0.84 5.04 -27.47
CA PRO A 191 -1.22 4.95 -28.87
C PRO A 191 -2.61 5.60 -29.09
N PRO A 192 -2.76 6.53 -30.08
CA PRO A 192 -4.01 7.27 -30.30
C PRO A 192 -5.24 6.36 -30.53
N GLU A 193 -5.03 5.15 -31.06
CA GLU A 193 -6.08 4.16 -31.27
C GLU A 193 -6.58 3.54 -29.96
N LEU A 194 -5.70 3.25 -29.00
CA LEU A 194 -6.06 2.74 -27.67
C LEU A 194 -6.78 3.80 -26.87
N TRP A 195 -6.30 5.04 -26.91
CA TRP A 195 -6.95 6.18 -26.31
C TRP A 195 -8.38 6.39 -26.83
N ARG A 196 -8.59 6.30 -28.15
CA ARG A 196 -9.93 6.39 -28.76
C ARG A 196 -10.86 5.26 -28.33
N LYS A 197 -10.34 4.01 -28.28
CA LYS A 197 -11.11 2.83 -27.86
C LYS A 197 -11.77 3.01 -26.50
N TRP A 198 -11.08 3.65 -25.57
CA TRP A 198 -11.51 3.76 -24.17
C TRP A 198 -12.17 5.10 -23.82
N ARG A 199 -11.89 6.15 -24.58
CA ARG A 199 -12.51 7.47 -24.42
C ARG A 199 -14.03 7.44 -24.63
N ASP A 200 -14.52 6.66 -25.57
CA ASP A 200 -15.94 6.57 -25.91
C ASP A 200 -16.79 5.95 -24.77
N VAL A 201 -16.17 5.32 -23.77
CA VAL A 201 -16.84 4.78 -22.59
C VAL A 201 -17.18 5.89 -21.56
N ARG A 202 -16.55 7.06 -21.66
CA ARG A 202 -16.73 8.20 -20.75
C ARG A 202 -18.11 8.87 -20.81
N GLU A 203 -18.76 8.87 -21.94
CA GLU A 203 -19.90 9.74 -22.20
C GLU A 203 -21.20 9.35 -21.47
N GLY A 204 -21.18 8.33 -20.61
CA GLY A 204 -22.39 7.73 -20.02
C GLY A 204 -22.70 8.08 -18.56
N ILE A 205 -21.92 8.94 -17.85
CA ILE A 205 -22.13 9.20 -16.41
C ILE A 205 -22.49 10.67 -16.17
N PRO A 206 -23.77 11.06 -16.20
CA PRO A 206 -24.18 12.43 -15.90
C PRO A 206 -24.02 12.77 -14.42
N GLY A 207 -23.50 13.95 -14.12
CA GLY A 207 -23.51 14.54 -12.76
C GLY A 207 -22.44 14.06 -11.78
N ALA A 208 -21.63 13.06 -12.11
CA ALA A 208 -20.58 12.53 -11.23
C ALA A 208 -19.46 13.54 -10.94
N ARG A 209 -19.14 14.42 -11.88
CA ARG A 209 -18.11 15.47 -11.73
C ARG A 209 -18.48 16.54 -10.71
N GLU A 210 -19.73 16.98 -10.68
CA GLU A 210 -20.14 18.17 -9.91
C GLU A 210 -20.10 17.96 -8.39
N GLN A 211 -20.41 16.77 -7.91
CA GLN A 211 -20.53 16.49 -6.48
C GLN A 211 -19.17 16.33 -5.77
N TYR A 212 -18.17 15.82 -6.46
CA TYR A 212 -16.81 15.67 -5.90
C TYR A 212 -16.04 16.99 -5.86
N TYR A 213 -16.22 17.83 -6.88
CA TYR A 213 -15.55 19.11 -6.97
C TYR A 213 -16.11 20.17 -6.03
N SER A 214 -17.34 20.02 -5.50
CA SER A 214 -17.92 21.02 -4.59
C SER A 214 -17.15 21.12 -3.27
N SER A 215 -16.74 20.02 -2.68
CA SER A 215 -16.00 20.05 -1.39
C SER A 215 -14.55 20.53 -1.56
N ILE A 216 -13.89 20.21 -2.68
CA ILE A 216 -12.56 20.69 -3.00
C ILE A 216 -12.64 22.14 -3.54
N SER A 217 -13.63 22.46 -4.39
CA SER A 217 -13.79 23.80 -4.93
C SER A 217 -14.16 24.83 -3.86
N GLU A 218 -14.84 24.46 -2.78
CA GLU A 218 -15.05 25.34 -1.63
C GLU A 218 -13.75 25.69 -0.92
N ARG A 219 -12.81 24.73 -0.80
CA ARG A 219 -11.46 25.02 -0.27
C ARG A 219 -10.61 25.83 -1.21
N LEU A 220 -10.73 25.58 -2.51
CA LEU A 220 -10.00 26.26 -3.56
C LEU A 220 -10.52 27.68 -3.80
N ALA A 221 -11.81 27.95 -3.51
CA ALA A 221 -12.41 29.27 -3.67
C ALA A 221 -11.83 30.33 -2.74
N LEU A 222 -11.10 29.92 -1.70
CA LEU A 222 -10.59 30.83 -0.68
C LEU A 222 -9.20 31.41 -0.97
N GLN A 223 -8.40 30.87 -1.90
CA GLN A 223 -6.97 31.25 -1.95
C GLN A 223 -6.30 31.45 -3.31
N ASP A 224 -6.81 30.92 -4.46
CA ASP A 224 -6.05 31.02 -5.71
C ASP A 224 -6.90 31.22 -6.98
N GLY A 225 -6.27 31.81 -8.02
CA GLY A 225 -6.92 32.16 -9.27
C GLY A 225 -7.49 30.96 -10.07
N ALA A 226 -8.27 31.28 -11.11
CA ALA A 226 -8.98 30.31 -11.95
C ALA A 226 -8.07 29.21 -12.53
N ALA A 227 -6.83 29.54 -12.92
CA ALA A 227 -5.89 28.59 -13.53
C ALA A 227 -5.47 27.43 -12.61
N SER A 228 -5.29 27.68 -11.30
CA SER A 228 -4.98 26.59 -10.33
C SER A 228 -6.16 25.66 -10.14
N ARG A 229 -7.38 26.19 -10.15
CA ARG A 229 -8.61 25.38 -10.06
C ARG A 229 -8.80 24.49 -11.27
N GLU A 230 -8.64 25.05 -12.48
CA GLU A 230 -8.72 24.29 -13.73
C GLU A 230 -7.70 23.16 -13.76
N ARG A 231 -6.47 23.42 -13.33
CA ARG A 231 -5.43 22.39 -13.26
C ARG A 231 -5.79 21.26 -12.30
N ILE A 232 -6.17 21.57 -11.06
CA ILE A 232 -6.56 20.55 -10.07
C ILE A 232 -7.76 19.76 -10.55
N GLN A 233 -8.76 20.42 -11.16
CA GLN A 233 -9.91 19.73 -11.72
C GLN A 233 -9.55 18.80 -12.88
N ALA A 234 -8.61 19.22 -13.73
CA ALA A 234 -8.11 18.39 -14.82
C ALA A 234 -7.38 17.13 -14.29
N ASP A 235 -6.47 17.32 -13.33
CA ASP A 235 -5.69 16.21 -12.75
C ASP A 235 -6.60 15.20 -12.02
N LEU A 236 -7.56 15.69 -11.22
CA LEU A 236 -8.55 14.84 -10.56
C LEU A 236 -9.46 14.10 -11.56
N GLY A 237 -9.86 14.79 -12.63
CA GLY A 237 -10.62 14.20 -13.71
C GLY A 237 -9.81 13.14 -14.46
N GLY A 238 -8.52 13.38 -14.69
CA GLY A 238 -7.59 12.46 -15.29
C GLY A 238 -7.48 11.16 -14.47
N TYR A 239 -7.21 11.28 -13.17
CA TYR A 239 -7.15 10.12 -12.28
C TYR A 239 -8.44 9.27 -12.31
N ASP A 240 -9.62 9.89 -12.26
CA ASP A 240 -10.89 9.17 -12.34
C ASP A 240 -11.10 8.50 -13.70
N ASP A 241 -10.65 9.12 -14.77
CA ASP A 241 -10.70 8.55 -16.11
C ASP A 241 -9.78 7.32 -16.23
N ASP A 242 -8.60 7.37 -15.60
CA ASP A 242 -7.65 6.25 -15.56
C ASP A 242 -8.19 5.09 -14.71
N VAL A 243 -8.81 5.37 -13.57
CA VAL A 243 -9.55 4.36 -12.78
C VAL A 243 -10.62 3.68 -13.64
N ARG A 244 -11.37 4.44 -14.41
CA ARG A 244 -12.41 3.90 -15.30
C ARG A 244 -11.82 3.09 -16.45
N TYR A 245 -10.72 3.57 -17.04
CA TYR A 245 -10.00 2.85 -18.07
C TYR A 245 -9.56 1.48 -17.57
N GLU A 246 -8.94 1.45 -16.40
CA GLU A 246 -8.38 0.24 -15.81
C GLU A 246 -9.46 -0.77 -15.45
N ASP A 247 -10.60 -0.33 -14.91
CA ASP A 247 -11.76 -1.19 -14.67
C ASP A 247 -12.23 -1.88 -15.96
N ASN A 248 -12.23 -1.17 -17.11
CA ASN A 248 -12.54 -1.74 -18.41
C ASN A 248 -11.47 -2.72 -18.89
N ARG A 249 -10.19 -2.44 -18.63
CA ARG A 249 -9.08 -3.34 -18.95
C ARG A 249 -9.19 -4.65 -18.17
N ILE A 250 -9.54 -4.58 -16.91
CA ILE A 250 -9.80 -5.73 -16.04
C ILE A 250 -11.01 -6.55 -16.57
N ALA A 251 -12.03 -5.89 -17.13
CA ALA A 251 -13.17 -6.58 -17.74
C ALA A 251 -12.75 -7.57 -18.83
N GLU A 252 -11.73 -7.26 -19.64
CA GLU A 252 -11.23 -8.17 -20.67
C GLU A 252 -10.62 -9.44 -20.06
N ILE A 253 -9.84 -9.29 -18.99
CA ILE A 253 -9.22 -10.42 -18.28
C ILE A 253 -10.31 -11.31 -17.66
N PHE A 254 -11.33 -10.70 -17.04
CA PHE A 254 -12.43 -11.45 -16.45
C PHE A 254 -13.30 -12.14 -17.50
N ALA A 255 -13.53 -11.48 -18.65
CA ALA A 255 -14.23 -12.09 -19.78
C ALA A 255 -13.50 -13.33 -20.30
N GLU A 256 -12.18 -13.27 -20.42
CA GLU A 256 -11.36 -14.42 -20.82
C GLU A 256 -11.46 -15.58 -19.82
N LEU A 257 -11.33 -15.32 -18.51
CA LEU A 257 -11.50 -16.36 -17.49
C LEU A 257 -12.88 -17.03 -17.59
N LYS A 258 -13.95 -16.25 -17.82
CA LYS A 258 -15.31 -16.77 -18.01
C LYS A 258 -15.43 -17.57 -19.31
N GLN A 259 -14.88 -17.08 -20.42
CA GLN A 259 -14.90 -17.77 -21.71
C GLN A 259 -14.14 -19.09 -21.69
N LEU A 260 -13.04 -19.17 -20.96
CA LEU A 260 -12.25 -20.38 -20.76
C LEU A 260 -12.89 -21.35 -19.75
N GLY A 261 -13.98 -20.96 -19.07
CA GLY A 261 -14.61 -21.75 -18.00
C GLY A 261 -13.80 -21.84 -16.71
N LEU A 262 -12.88 -20.90 -16.47
CA LEU A 262 -11.97 -20.90 -15.33
C LEU A 262 -12.52 -20.11 -14.12
N TRP A 263 -13.53 -19.26 -14.33
CA TRP A 263 -14.05 -18.29 -13.36
C TRP A 263 -14.36 -18.88 -11.98
N GLU A 264 -15.05 -20.05 -11.95
CA GLU A 264 -15.49 -20.68 -10.71
C GLU A 264 -14.35 -21.43 -9.96
N ASP A 265 -13.26 -21.73 -10.65
CA ASP A 265 -12.08 -22.41 -10.10
C ASP A 265 -10.91 -21.42 -9.87
N THR A 266 -11.14 -20.13 -10.09
CA THR A 266 -10.12 -19.08 -9.91
C THR A 266 -10.32 -18.35 -8.58
N LEU A 267 -9.25 -18.30 -7.79
CA LEU A 267 -9.08 -17.36 -6.69
C LEU A 267 -8.60 -16.02 -7.28
N ILE A 268 -9.40 -14.98 -7.10
CA ILE A 268 -9.08 -13.63 -7.57
C ILE A 268 -8.86 -12.73 -6.36
N VAL A 269 -7.72 -12.06 -6.33
CA VAL A 269 -7.41 -11.00 -5.37
C VAL A 269 -7.19 -9.70 -6.14
N ILE A 270 -7.99 -8.69 -5.83
CA ILE A 270 -7.80 -7.30 -6.24
C ILE A 270 -7.21 -6.55 -5.07
N ALA A 271 -6.07 -5.93 -5.28
CA ALA A 271 -5.39 -5.10 -4.31
C ALA A 271 -4.81 -3.86 -4.99
N ALA A 272 -4.39 -2.89 -4.20
CA ALA A 272 -3.46 -1.86 -4.66
C ALA A 272 -2.20 -1.88 -3.79
N ASP A 273 -1.13 -1.40 -4.34
CA ASP A 273 0.13 -1.27 -3.60
C ASP A 273 0.12 -0.06 -2.66
N HIS A 274 -0.42 1.08 -3.08
CA HIS A 274 -0.66 2.28 -2.27
C HIS A 274 -1.76 3.16 -2.89
N GLY A 275 -2.05 4.27 -2.23
CA GLY A 275 -2.97 5.29 -2.72
C GLY A 275 -2.26 6.48 -3.35
N GLU A 276 -3.01 7.60 -3.52
CA GLU A 276 -2.55 8.82 -4.18
C GLU A 276 -3.00 10.07 -3.41
N GLY A 277 -2.19 11.14 -3.46
CA GLY A 277 -2.42 12.36 -2.69
C GLY A 277 -3.64 13.16 -3.15
N LEU A 278 -3.82 13.30 -4.45
CA LEU A 278 -4.98 13.95 -5.10
C LEU A 278 -5.38 15.28 -4.46
N TYR A 279 -4.41 16.10 -4.12
CA TYR A 279 -4.62 17.42 -3.50
C TYR A 279 -5.39 17.41 -2.17
N THR A 280 -5.43 16.27 -1.50
CA THR A 280 -6.17 16.12 -0.23
C THR A 280 -5.50 16.91 0.90
N ARG A 281 -4.17 17.12 0.82
CA ARG A 281 -3.33 17.63 1.90
C ARG A 281 -2.23 18.54 1.39
N GLU A 282 -1.72 19.41 2.27
CA GLU A 282 -0.51 20.16 2.00
C GLU A 282 0.70 19.23 1.86
N GLN A 283 1.48 19.47 0.83
CA GLN A 283 2.74 18.80 0.61
C GLN A 283 3.82 19.43 1.47
N PHE A 284 4.43 18.66 2.39
CA PHE A 284 5.49 19.20 3.24
C PHE A 284 6.69 19.69 2.43
N LEU A 285 7.04 18.99 1.35
CA LEU A 285 7.96 19.51 0.34
C LEU A 285 7.74 18.78 -0.98
N SER A 286 7.20 19.45 -1.95
CA SER A 286 7.56 19.12 -3.32
C SER A 286 8.87 19.81 -3.65
N GLY A 287 9.70 19.18 -4.46
CA GLY A 287 10.78 19.90 -5.13
C GLY A 287 10.25 21.18 -5.82
N THR A 288 8.99 21.17 -6.26
CA THR A 288 8.27 22.31 -6.82
C THR A 288 8.06 23.46 -5.84
N ARG A 289 7.63 23.21 -4.58
CA ARG A 289 7.49 24.30 -3.57
C ARG A 289 8.84 24.89 -3.21
N LYS A 290 9.84 24.06 -2.97
CA LYS A 290 11.20 24.49 -2.69
C LYS A 290 11.76 25.30 -3.86
N SER A 291 11.65 24.78 -5.08
CA SER A 291 12.10 25.48 -6.30
C SER A 291 11.34 26.77 -6.56
N ALA A 292 10.04 26.85 -6.26
CA ALA A 292 9.26 28.07 -6.39
C ALA A 292 9.72 29.13 -5.37
N LEU A 293 9.92 28.75 -4.11
CA LEU A 293 10.46 29.62 -3.07
C LEU A 293 11.89 30.09 -3.38
N GLU A 294 12.75 29.20 -3.89
CA GLU A 294 14.11 29.53 -4.32
C GLU A 294 14.12 30.51 -5.52
N ARG A 295 13.11 30.47 -6.39
CA ARG A 295 12.91 31.45 -7.47
C ARG A 295 12.21 32.73 -7.03
N GLY A 296 11.81 32.83 -5.74
CA GLY A 296 11.07 33.98 -5.22
C GLY A 296 9.61 34.04 -5.71
N GLU A 297 9.08 32.93 -6.17
CA GLU A 297 7.69 32.84 -6.62
C GLU A 297 6.75 32.63 -5.41
N ALA A 298 5.60 33.29 -5.42
CA ALA A 298 4.57 33.02 -4.41
C ALA A 298 4.06 31.58 -4.57
N PRO A 299 3.95 30.78 -3.47
CA PRO A 299 3.45 29.43 -3.55
C PRO A 299 1.99 29.45 -4.05
N THR A 300 1.74 28.77 -5.16
CA THR A 300 0.39 28.52 -5.67
C THR A 300 -0.23 27.32 -4.95
N LEU A 301 -1.55 27.18 -4.99
CA LEU A 301 -2.22 26.04 -4.40
C LEU A 301 -1.75 24.71 -5.00
N VAL A 302 -1.53 24.65 -6.30
CA VAL A 302 -0.96 23.49 -7.01
C VAL A 302 0.42 23.12 -6.48
N ASN A 303 1.23 24.11 -6.06
CA ASN A 303 2.57 23.87 -5.53
C ASN A 303 2.58 23.55 -4.03
N THR A 304 1.46 23.75 -3.32
CA THR A 304 1.35 23.54 -1.88
C THR A 304 0.59 22.27 -1.50
N LEU A 305 -0.29 21.77 -2.38
CA LEU A 305 -1.05 20.54 -2.13
C LEU A 305 -0.36 19.33 -2.73
N GLN A 306 -0.49 18.22 -2.02
CA GLN A 306 0.08 16.94 -2.46
C GLN A 306 -0.79 16.31 -3.53
N MET A 307 -0.28 16.24 -4.76
CA MET A 307 -0.85 15.43 -5.83
C MET A 307 -0.31 14.00 -5.78
N THR A 308 0.97 13.83 -5.49
CA THR A 308 1.72 12.58 -5.58
C THR A 308 1.77 11.81 -4.24
N HIS A 309 2.45 10.67 -4.24
CA HIS A 309 2.59 9.72 -3.15
C HIS A 309 4.07 9.55 -2.72
N GLY A 310 4.39 8.52 -1.92
CA GLY A 310 5.76 8.06 -1.64
C GLY A 310 6.43 8.63 -0.39
N SER A 311 5.86 9.64 0.23
CA SER A 311 6.58 10.38 1.29
C SER A 311 5.93 10.26 2.66
N GLN A 312 4.62 10.24 2.73
CA GLN A 312 3.85 10.39 3.95
C GLN A 312 2.98 9.16 4.23
N GLY A 313 2.58 8.95 5.49
CA GLY A 313 1.77 7.82 5.93
C GLY A 313 0.30 8.15 6.17
N TYR A 314 -0.25 9.17 5.51
CA TYR A 314 -1.64 9.54 5.69
C TYR A 314 -2.62 8.59 5.01
N TRP A 315 -3.86 8.64 5.46
CA TRP A 315 -4.94 7.73 5.09
C TRP A 315 -5.11 7.56 3.57
N GLU A 316 -5.12 8.65 2.82
CA GLU A 316 -5.27 8.66 1.37
C GLU A 316 -4.17 7.93 0.60
N LEU A 317 -3.00 7.75 1.23
CA LEU A 317 -1.83 7.11 0.62
C LEU A 317 -1.70 5.63 0.99
N ILE A 318 -2.31 5.21 2.10
CA ILE A 318 -2.14 3.85 2.63
C ILE A 318 -3.44 3.05 2.67
N HIS A 319 -4.61 3.67 2.55
CA HIS A 319 -5.90 2.97 2.49
C HIS A 319 -6.18 2.49 1.07
N VAL A 320 -6.02 1.20 0.86
CA VAL A 320 -6.09 0.54 -0.44
C VAL A 320 -7.27 -0.44 -0.51
N PRO A 321 -7.82 -0.71 -1.70
CA PRO A 321 -8.82 -1.75 -1.85
C PRO A 321 -8.23 -3.14 -1.63
N LEU A 322 -9.03 -4.05 -1.06
CA LEU A 322 -8.75 -5.47 -1.00
C LEU A 322 -10.06 -6.24 -1.18
N ILE A 323 -10.18 -6.94 -2.32
CA ILE A 323 -11.33 -7.76 -2.66
C ILE A 323 -10.84 -9.17 -2.95
N LEU A 324 -11.47 -10.18 -2.34
CA LEU A 324 -11.08 -11.58 -2.46
C LEU A 324 -12.27 -12.42 -2.89
N LYS A 325 -12.23 -12.99 -4.10
CA LYS A 325 -13.18 -14.01 -4.57
C LYS A 325 -12.48 -15.36 -4.60
N ALA A 326 -12.97 -16.33 -3.85
CA ALA A 326 -12.40 -17.68 -3.83
C ALA A 326 -13.48 -18.75 -4.09
N PRO A 327 -13.12 -19.89 -4.72
CA PRO A 327 -14.05 -20.99 -4.93
C PRO A 327 -14.70 -21.47 -3.63
N GLY A 328 -16.03 -21.39 -3.56
CA GLY A 328 -16.81 -21.82 -2.38
C GLY A 328 -16.84 -20.84 -1.21
N LEU A 329 -16.15 -19.70 -1.30
CA LEU A 329 -16.23 -18.64 -0.30
C LEU A 329 -17.46 -17.76 -0.56
N ALA A 330 -18.29 -17.55 0.47
CA ALA A 330 -19.45 -16.68 0.36
C ALA A 330 -19.05 -15.20 0.36
N PRO A 331 -19.80 -14.33 -0.34
CA PRO A 331 -19.59 -12.89 -0.27
C PRO A 331 -19.77 -12.35 1.15
N ALA A 332 -18.89 -11.45 1.56
CA ALA A 332 -18.95 -10.82 2.88
C ALA A 332 -18.28 -9.44 2.88
N ARG A 333 -18.43 -8.71 3.96
CA ARG A 333 -17.70 -7.46 4.22
C ARG A 333 -17.04 -7.53 5.59
N VAL A 334 -15.75 -7.22 5.64
CA VAL A 334 -14.94 -7.20 6.86
C VAL A 334 -14.60 -5.75 7.19
N ALA A 335 -15.18 -5.23 8.25
CA ALA A 335 -15.01 -3.82 8.65
C ALA A 335 -13.71 -3.55 9.43
N GLY A 336 -13.00 -4.59 9.89
CA GLY A 336 -11.76 -4.46 10.64
C GLY A 336 -10.57 -4.03 9.77
N TYR A 337 -9.54 -3.47 10.43
CA TYR A 337 -8.30 -3.09 9.77
C TYR A 337 -7.41 -4.31 9.56
N VAL A 338 -6.93 -4.49 8.32
CA VAL A 338 -6.02 -5.55 7.87
C VAL A 338 -4.86 -4.94 7.09
N GLU A 339 -3.80 -5.71 6.83
CA GLU A 339 -2.61 -5.24 6.11
C GLU A 339 -2.49 -5.92 4.74
N ASN A 340 -1.88 -5.27 3.75
CA ASN A 340 -1.57 -5.90 2.47
C ASN A 340 -0.53 -7.04 2.61
N THR A 341 0.25 -7.06 3.68
CA THR A 341 1.14 -8.17 4.08
C THR A 341 0.37 -9.48 4.33
N ASP A 342 -0.93 -9.38 4.69
CA ASP A 342 -1.82 -10.52 4.96
C ASP A 342 -2.24 -11.27 3.68
N ILE A 343 -2.02 -10.68 2.50
CA ILE A 343 -2.32 -11.30 1.21
C ILE A 343 -1.52 -12.58 1.01
N ALA A 344 -0.20 -12.56 1.27
CA ALA A 344 0.65 -13.72 1.05
C ALA A 344 0.23 -14.94 1.90
N PRO A 345 0.06 -14.87 3.24
CA PRO A 345 -0.42 -16.01 4.02
C PRO A 345 -1.84 -16.44 3.64
N THR A 346 -2.71 -15.52 3.21
CA THR A 346 -4.05 -15.85 2.72
C THR A 346 -4.01 -16.68 1.45
N LEU A 347 -3.16 -16.32 0.50
CA LEU A 347 -2.95 -17.08 -0.73
C LEU A 347 -2.31 -18.44 -0.45
N VAL A 348 -1.35 -18.52 0.48
CA VAL A 348 -0.71 -19.76 0.91
C VAL A 348 -1.74 -20.73 1.50
N GLU A 349 -2.65 -20.25 2.34
CA GLU A 349 -3.70 -21.08 2.94
C GLU A 349 -4.73 -21.53 1.89
N LEU A 350 -5.31 -20.62 1.11
CA LEU A 350 -6.34 -20.94 0.12
C LEU A 350 -5.83 -21.85 -0.99
N ALA A 351 -4.61 -21.67 -1.45
CA ALA A 351 -3.99 -22.51 -2.47
C ALA A 351 -3.33 -23.76 -1.91
N GLN A 352 -3.37 -23.98 -0.59
CA GLN A 352 -2.82 -25.14 0.12
C GLN A 352 -1.32 -25.37 -0.18
N LEU A 353 -0.53 -24.31 -0.11
CA LEU A 353 0.91 -24.33 -0.44
C LEU A 353 1.80 -24.83 0.73
N GLY A 354 1.23 -25.42 1.75
CA GLY A 354 1.92 -25.89 2.95
C GLY A 354 1.86 -24.87 4.10
N SER A 355 2.82 -24.93 5.01
CA SER A 355 2.87 -23.99 6.14
C SER A 355 3.26 -22.59 5.66
N GLY A 356 2.60 -21.57 6.20
CA GLY A 356 3.00 -20.18 6.01
C GLY A 356 4.26 -19.78 6.80
N GLU A 357 5.15 -20.75 7.08
CA GLU A 357 6.34 -20.51 7.89
C GLU A 357 7.20 -19.37 7.30
N GLY A 358 7.62 -18.49 8.19
CA GLY A 358 8.42 -17.31 7.83
C GLY A 358 7.61 -16.13 7.29
N LEU A 359 6.29 -16.22 7.11
CA LEU A 359 5.42 -15.08 6.80
C LEU A 359 5.09 -14.31 8.09
N GLN A 360 5.02 -12.98 8.01
CA GLN A 360 4.72 -12.11 9.15
C GLN A 360 3.29 -11.56 9.13
N GLY A 361 2.63 -11.58 7.96
CA GLY A 361 1.21 -11.32 7.83
C GLY A 361 0.37 -12.44 8.43
N ARG A 362 -0.94 -12.25 8.50
CA ARG A 362 -1.94 -13.21 8.98
C ARG A 362 -2.85 -13.62 7.83
N SER A 363 -3.24 -14.90 7.79
CA SER A 363 -4.28 -15.30 6.84
C SER A 363 -5.60 -14.61 7.16
N LEU A 364 -6.23 -14.08 6.12
CA LEU A 364 -7.55 -13.45 6.18
C LEU A 364 -8.70 -14.45 6.00
N VAL A 365 -8.40 -15.73 5.76
CA VAL A 365 -9.42 -16.79 5.58
C VAL A 365 -10.36 -16.89 6.80
N PRO A 366 -9.88 -16.90 8.05
CA PRO A 366 -10.76 -16.91 9.21
C PRO A 366 -11.74 -15.73 9.25
N LEU A 367 -11.26 -14.52 8.91
CA LEU A 367 -12.10 -13.31 8.84
C LEU A 367 -13.09 -13.38 7.66
N ALA A 368 -12.69 -13.95 6.53
CA ALA A 368 -13.58 -14.14 5.39
C ALA A 368 -14.73 -15.12 5.69
N LEU A 369 -14.51 -16.09 6.58
CA LEU A 369 -15.51 -17.06 7.03
C LEU A 369 -16.38 -16.56 8.18
N ASP A 370 -15.86 -15.67 9.02
CA ASP A 370 -16.56 -15.10 10.19
C ASP A 370 -16.23 -13.60 10.28
N PRO A 371 -16.83 -12.78 9.37
CA PRO A 371 -16.45 -11.38 9.17
C PRO A 371 -16.72 -10.46 10.37
N ASP A 372 -17.64 -10.85 11.24
CA ASP A 372 -18.03 -10.07 12.42
C ASP A 372 -17.20 -10.40 13.66
N ASN A 373 -16.29 -11.37 13.57
CA ASN A 373 -15.49 -11.84 14.72
C ASN A 373 -14.26 -10.95 14.95
N ALA A 374 -14.45 -9.91 15.74
CA ALA A 374 -13.35 -9.01 16.10
C ALA A 374 -12.15 -9.71 16.78
N GLY A 375 -12.34 -10.89 17.37
CA GLY A 375 -11.27 -11.68 17.99
C GLY A 375 -10.25 -12.25 17.01
N LEU A 376 -10.59 -12.28 15.72
CA LEU A 376 -9.70 -12.74 14.64
C LEU A 376 -8.81 -11.62 14.10
N LEU A 377 -9.13 -10.35 14.38
CA LEU A 377 -8.35 -9.21 13.95
C LEU A 377 -7.02 -9.08 14.69
N ALA A 378 -5.99 -8.60 14.00
CA ALA A 378 -4.81 -8.10 14.69
C ALA A 378 -5.20 -6.89 15.55
N PRO A 379 -4.61 -6.71 16.75
CA PRO A 379 -4.96 -5.56 17.60
C PRO A 379 -4.64 -4.23 16.94
N GLN A 380 -3.61 -4.19 16.12
CA GLN A 380 -3.18 -3.02 15.32
C GLN A 380 -2.68 -3.46 13.95
N VAL A 381 -2.67 -2.49 13.02
CA VAL A 381 -2.04 -2.57 11.71
C VAL A 381 -1.01 -1.45 11.56
N PHE A 382 -0.01 -1.63 10.70
CA PHE A 382 1.16 -0.77 10.63
C PHE A 382 1.45 -0.32 9.19
N SER A 383 2.12 0.83 9.07
CA SER A 383 2.65 1.34 7.80
C SER A 383 3.98 2.04 8.02
N TYR A 384 4.84 2.02 7.00
CA TYR A 384 6.17 2.62 7.07
C TYR A 384 6.43 3.38 5.78
N THR A 385 6.62 4.68 5.92
CA THR A 385 6.87 5.55 4.78
C THR A 385 8.16 6.35 5.03
N ARG A 386 8.59 7.08 4.02
CA ARG A 386 9.82 7.87 4.11
C ARG A 386 9.86 8.79 5.33
N TYR A 387 8.73 9.44 5.65
CA TYR A 387 8.70 10.47 6.69
C TYR A 387 7.88 10.08 7.91
N HIS A 388 7.14 8.98 7.86
CA HIS A 388 6.34 8.51 9.00
C HIS A 388 6.38 6.99 9.16
N SER A 389 6.34 6.57 10.40
CA SER A 389 5.89 5.24 10.78
C SER A 389 4.50 5.37 11.39
N GLY A 390 3.57 4.53 10.94
CA GLY A 390 2.16 4.59 11.34
C GLY A 390 1.69 3.34 12.06
N VAL A 391 0.78 3.52 13.04
CA VAL A 391 0.03 2.43 13.67
C VAL A 391 -1.43 2.81 13.77
N ILE A 392 -2.32 1.90 13.33
CA ILE A 392 -3.77 2.09 13.40
C ILE A 392 -4.37 1.01 14.29
N THR A 393 -5.16 1.41 15.29
CA THR A 393 -5.91 0.50 16.15
C THR A 393 -7.20 0.05 15.48
N GLN A 394 -7.80 -1.06 15.94
CA GLN A 394 -9.13 -1.49 15.47
C GLN A 394 -10.26 -0.50 15.83
N SER A 395 -10.03 0.41 16.75
CA SER A 395 -10.95 1.53 17.01
C SER A 395 -10.85 2.67 15.99
N GLY A 396 -9.84 2.66 15.11
CA GLY A 396 -9.60 3.69 14.09
C GLY A 396 -8.70 4.84 14.56
N MET A 397 -7.99 4.67 15.67
CA MET A 397 -6.99 5.67 16.09
C MET A 397 -5.70 5.46 15.32
N HIS A 398 -5.27 6.47 14.58
CA HIS A 398 -4.09 6.46 13.71
C HIS A 398 -3.01 7.37 14.30
N LEU A 399 -1.96 6.76 14.85
CA LEU A 399 -0.77 7.45 15.29
C LEU A 399 0.26 7.44 14.16
N LEU A 400 0.72 8.61 13.78
CA LEU A 400 1.86 8.84 12.89
C LEU A 400 3.03 9.37 13.73
N VAL A 401 4.14 8.68 13.69
CA VAL A 401 5.39 9.08 14.32
C VAL A 401 6.39 9.42 13.22
N PRO A 402 6.99 10.61 13.24
CA PRO A 402 7.99 10.96 12.24
C PRO A 402 9.11 9.93 12.19
N SER A 403 9.51 9.57 10.98
CA SER A 403 10.79 8.91 10.78
C SER A 403 11.91 9.89 11.12
N PRO A 404 13.14 9.41 11.34
CA PRO A 404 14.27 10.31 11.53
C PRO A 404 14.43 11.36 10.44
N ARG A 405 14.10 11.01 9.18
CA ARG A 405 14.08 11.94 8.06
C ARG A 405 12.96 12.98 8.19
N GLY A 406 11.75 12.53 8.53
CA GLY A 406 10.62 13.44 8.71
C GLY A 406 10.89 14.49 9.77
N GLU A 407 11.47 14.08 10.93
CA GLU A 407 11.85 14.99 11.98
C GLU A 407 13.00 15.94 11.56
N CYS A 408 14.08 15.37 11.00
CA CYS A 408 15.30 16.14 10.71
C CYS A 408 15.15 17.06 9.50
N ASP A 409 14.49 16.60 8.42
CA ASP A 409 14.39 17.37 7.19
C ASP A 409 13.27 18.40 7.25
N PHE A 410 12.19 18.13 8.02
CA PHE A 410 10.97 18.91 7.99
C PHE A 410 10.44 19.35 9.36
N GLY A 411 11.06 18.92 10.44
CA GLY A 411 10.59 19.22 11.79
C GLY A 411 9.22 18.61 12.09
N LEU A 412 8.89 17.48 11.46
CA LEU A 412 7.62 16.81 11.71
C LEU A 412 7.53 16.38 13.17
N VAL A 413 6.33 16.38 13.69
CA VAL A 413 6.01 15.98 15.07
C VAL A 413 5.03 14.81 15.04
N PRO A 414 4.91 14.02 16.12
CA PRO A 414 3.89 12.99 16.21
C PRO A 414 2.48 13.55 16.03
N GLU A 415 1.63 12.78 15.34
CA GLU A 415 0.25 13.14 15.05
C GLU A 415 -0.66 11.97 15.39
N LEU A 416 -1.83 12.25 15.96
CA LEU A 416 -2.85 11.25 16.27
C LEU A 416 -4.19 11.69 15.71
N TYR A 417 -4.87 10.80 14.98
CA TYR A 417 -6.14 11.05 14.32
C TYR A 417 -7.19 9.99 14.69
N ASP A 418 -8.45 10.37 14.69
CA ASP A 418 -9.60 9.46 14.79
C ASP A 418 -10.18 9.26 13.38
N LEU A 419 -9.78 8.22 12.68
CA LEU A 419 -10.20 7.96 11.29
C LEU A 419 -11.71 7.79 11.12
N LYS A 420 -12.45 7.43 12.18
CA LYS A 420 -13.91 7.31 12.11
C LYS A 420 -14.61 8.67 12.09
N ARG A 421 -14.04 9.67 12.74
CA ARG A 421 -14.59 11.03 12.85
C ARG A 421 -13.90 12.01 11.92
N ASP A 422 -12.65 11.73 11.59
CA ASP A 422 -11.76 12.57 10.79
C ASP A 422 -10.96 11.70 9.81
N PRO A 423 -11.63 11.07 8.82
CA PRO A 423 -10.95 10.20 7.85
C PRO A 423 -9.94 10.95 6.97
N GLU A 424 -10.05 12.27 6.90
CA GLU A 424 -9.08 13.10 6.17
C GLU A 424 -7.89 13.53 7.05
N CYS A 425 -7.80 13.08 8.31
CA CYS A 425 -6.70 13.37 9.23
C CYS A 425 -6.38 14.87 9.33
N ARG A 426 -7.40 15.72 9.53
CA ARG A 426 -7.25 17.19 9.56
C ARG A 426 -6.96 17.74 10.93
N ARG A 427 -7.41 17.03 11.98
CA ARG A 427 -7.33 17.48 13.36
C ARG A 427 -6.38 16.58 14.15
N ASN A 428 -5.14 17.01 14.30
CA ASN A 428 -4.19 16.33 15.18
C ASN A 428 -4.63 16.43 16.64
N LEU A 429 -5.05 15.31 17.24
CA LEU A 429 -5.54 15.24 18.61
C LEU A 429 -4.44 15.52 19.65
N LEU A 430 -3.17 15.33 19.32
CA LEU A 430 -2.04 15.68 20.20
C LEU A 430 -1.88 17.18 20.38
N GLN A 431 -2.43 17.98 19.47
CA GLN A 431 -2.47 19.45 19.57
C GLN A 431 -3.73 19.96 20.28
N ALA A 432 -4.67 19.07 20.63
CA ALA A 432 -5.87 19.44 21.35
C ALA A 432 -5.52 19.84 22.79
N GLY A 433 -6.23 20.84 23.31
CA GLY A 433 -6.08 21.26 24.71
C GLY A 433 -6.88 20.39 25.70
N GLY A 434 -6.59 20.55 26.99
CA GLY A 434 -7.40 20.00 28.07
C GLY A 434 -7.41 18.47 28.13
N ARG A 435 -8.59 17.89 28.44
CA ARG A 435 -8.76 16.45 28.66
C ARG A 435 -8.52 15.64 27.39
N GLU A 436 -9.00 16.10 26.26
CA GLU A 436 -8.87 15.41 24.96
C GLU A 436 -7.41 15.23 24.58
N GLY A 437 -6.59 16.29 24.64
CA GLY A 437 -5.16 16.20 24.37
C GLY A 437 -4.39 15.33 25.36
N GLY A 438 -4.82 15.31 26.63
CA GLY A 438 -4.24 14.42 27.64
C GLY A 438 -4.55 12.94 27.39
N GLU A 439 -5.74 12.61 26.92
CA GLU A 439 -6.13 11.24 26.52
C GLU A 439 -5.38 10.82 25.25
N ALA A 440 -5.27 11.71 24.26
CA ALA A 440 -4.51 11.48 23.04
C ALA A 440 -3.03 11.21 23.32
N ALA A 441 -2.40 12.00 24.19
CA ALA A 441 -1.00 11.82 24.57
C ALA A 441 -0.75 10.48 25.28
N ARG A 442 -1.67 10.02 26.13
CA ARG A 442 -1.57 8.70 26.78
C ARG A 442 -1.65 7.58 25.75
N LEU A 443 -2.61 7.65 24.83
CA LEU A 443 -2.75 6.65 23.79
C LEU A 443 -1.51 6.60 22.87
N ALA A 444 -1.00 7.75 22.48
CA ALA A 444 0.25 7.82 21.70
C ALA A 444 1.44 7.17 22.43
N ALA A 445 1.59 7.44 23.73
CA ALA A 445 2.62 6.82 24.56
C ALA A 445 2.45 5.30 24.74
N GLU A 446 1.23 4.77 24.61
CA GLU A 446 0.93 3.35 24.63
C GLU A 446 1.25 2.69 23.27
N LEU A 447 0.95 3.37 22.17
CA LEU A 447 1.12 2.84 20.80
C LEU A 447 2.56 2.92 20.29
N ASP A 448 3.33 3.97 20.60
CA ASP A 448 4.70 4.14 20.10
C ASP A 448 5.63 2.95 20.41
N PRO A 449 5.65 2.37 21.62
CA PRO A 449 6.47 1.17 21.88
C PRO A 449 6.06 -0.05 21.04
N GLN A 450 4.80 -0.15 20.63
CA GLN A 450 4.31 -1.24 19.79
C GLN A 450 4.78 -1.04 18.36
N LEU A 451 4.70 0.19 17.84
CA LEU A 451 5.25 0.58 16.55
C LEU A 451 6.75 0.29 16.49
N ARG A 452 7.54 0.71 17.51
CA ARG A 452 8.98 0.46 17.56
C ARG A 452 9.34 -1.02 17.59
N ARG A 453 8.55 -1.85 18.27
CA ARG A 453 8.76 -3.32 18.24
C ARG A 453 8.50 -3.90 16.87
N ARG A 454 7.48 -3.43 16.16
CA ARG A 454 7.16 -3.89 14.80
C ARG A 454 8.25 -3.47 13.82
N GLU A 455 8.73 -2.22 13.90
CA GLU A 455 9.88 -1.73 13.13
C GLU A 455 11.11 -2.63 13.28
N ALA A 456 11.44 -3.00 14.51
CA ALA A 456 12.61 -3.83 14.80
C ALA A 456 12.51 -5.26 14.22
N GLN A 457 11.32 -5.71 13.87
CA GLN A 457 11.05 -7.03 13.26
C GLN A 457 10.93 -6.98 11.73
N GLY A 458 10.77 -5.78 11.18
CA GLY A 458 10.59 -5.58 9.74
C GLY A 458 11.88 -5.80 8.95
N LEU A 459 11.72 -5.93 7.64
CA LEU A 459 12.85 -5.96 6.73
C LEU A 459 13.55 -4.60 6.72
N HIS A 460 14.85 -4.63 6.85
CA HIS A 460 15.70 -3.47 6.68
C HIS A 460 16.33 -3.52 5.29
N GLY A 461 16.23 -2.43 4.52
CA GLY A 461 16.84 -2.33 3.20
C GLY A 461 18.36 -2.34 3.31
N ALA A 462 19.03 -3.20 2.54
CA ALA A 462 20.42 -2.93 2.19
C ALA A 462 20.47 -1.71 1.28
N PRO A 463 21.54 -0.88 1.31
CA PRO A 463 21.72 0.17 0.33
C PRO A 463 21.67 -0.46 -1.07
N THR A 464 20.60 -0.21 -1.81
CA THR A 464 20.49 -0.72 -3.17
C THR A 464 21.27 0.21 -4.07
N GLN A 465 22.35 -0.28 -4.69
CA GLN A 465 23.02 0.45 -5.76
C GLN A 465 22.07 0.44 -6.97
N LEU A 466 21.35 1.53 -7.14
CA LEU A 466 20.54 1.77 -8.33
C LEU A 466 21.45 2.26 -9.45
N ASP A 467 21.18 1.85 -10.68
CA ASP A 467 21.83 2.45 -11.84
C ASP A 467 21.44 3.94 -11.98
N GLU A 468 22.32 4.74 -12.58
CA GLU A 468 22.15 6.20 -12.71
C GLU A 468 20.81 6.60 -13.35
N GLY A 469 20.31 5.82 -14.32
CA GLY A 469 19.05 6.09 -15.00
C GLY A 469 17.84 5.88 -14.08
N THR A 470 17.86 4.81 -13.29
CA THR A 470 16.83 4.52 -12.29
C THR A 470 16.87 5.54 -11.14
N GLN A 471 18.07 5.94 -10.70
CA GLN A 471 18.24 6.98 -9.68
C GLN A 471 17.68 8.32 -10.16
N ALA A 472 18.06 8.77 -11.35
CA ALA A 472 17.58 10.03 -11.94
C ALA A 472 16.06 10.05 -12.07
N LYS A 473 15.46 8.91 -12.49
CA LYS A 473 14.02 8.77 -12.63
C LYS A 473 13.30 8.83 -11.29
N LEU A 474 13.76 8.08 -10.29
CA LEU A 474 13.17 8.07 -8.96
C LEU A 474 13.38 9.40 -8.22
N ALA A 475 14.51 10.08 -8.44
CA ALA A 475 14.77 11.42 -7.93
C ALA A 475 13.83 12.46 -8.57
N GLY A 476 13.61 12.36 -9.88
CA GLY A 476 12.67 13.22 -10.60
C GLY A 476 11.22 13.08 -10.15
N LEU A 477 10.86 11.89 -9.67
CA LEU A 477 9.56 11.58 -9.09
C LEU A 477 9.46 11.86 -7.58
N GLY A 478 10.57 12.27 -6.95
CA GLY A 478 10.62 12.51 -5.50
C GLY A 478 10.74 11.25 -4.62
N TYR A 479 10.91 10.06 -5.21
CA TYR A 479 10.99 8.79 -4.49
C TYR A 479 12.31 8.55 -3.78
N ILE A 480 13.41 9.06 -4.30
CA ILE A 480 14.70 9.05 -3.62
C ILE A 480 15.09 10.48 -3.26
N GLY A 481 15.43 10.66 -2.00
CA GLY A 481 16.06 11.88 -1.55
C GLY A 481 17.43 11.98 -2.19
N SER A 482 17.84 13.20 -2.43
CA SER A 482 19.06 13.58 -3.14
C SER A 482 20.19 12.56 -2.95
N GLU A 483 20.93 12.29 -4.01
CA GLU A 483 22.20 11.53 -4.04
C GLU A 483 23.10 11.78 -2.82
N VAL A 484 22.96 12.96 -2.20
CA VAL A 484 23.69 13.39 -1.01
C VAL A 484 23.47 12.46 0.19
N VAL A 485 22.26 11.94 0.44
CA VAL A 485 22.01 11.10 1.63
C VAL A 485 22.45 9.66 1.41
N ASP A 486 22.26 9.13 0.21
CA ASP A 486 22.70 7.76 -0.10
C ASP A 486 24.21 7.71 -0.27
N GLN A 487 24.81 8.74 -0.85
CA GLN A 487 26.25 8.93 -0.86
C GLN A 487 26.78 9.08 0.57
N LEU A 488 26.13 9.90 1.42
CA LEU A 488 26.46 10.06 2.82
C LEU A 488 26.43 8.73 3.57
N ARG A 489 25.39 7.90 3.38
CA ARG A 489 25.29 6.57 3.99
C ARG A 489 26.42 5.65 3.54
N SER A 490 26.68 5.62 2.23
CA SER A 490 27.77 4.83 1.66
C SER A 490 29.12 5.25 2.27
N ASP A 491 29.37 6.53 2.32
CA ASP A 491 30.61 7.11 2.88
C ASP A 491 30.73 6.80 4.37
N LEU A 492 29.63 6.87 5.14
CA LEU A 492 29.63 6.57 6.57
C LEU A 492 29.85 5.09 6.86
N LEU A 493 29.28 4.19 6.07
CA LEU A 493 29.46 2.73 6.25
C LEU A 493 30.91 2.30 6.07
N GLY A 494 31.68 2.98 5.21
CA GLY A 494 33.11 2.76 5.01
C GLY A 494 34.02 3.29 6.12
N LYS A 495 33.52 4.15 7.02
CA LYS A 495 34.33 4.76 8.09
C LYS A 495 34.56 3.81 9.28
N SER A 496 35.68 3.99 10.00
CA SER A 496 35.91 3.28 11.24
C SER A 496 35.00 3.77 12.37
N THR A 497 34.82 2.94 13.41
CA THR A 497 33.99 3.30 14.58
C THR A 497 34.49 4.59 15.22
N GLU A 498 35.81 4.75 15.36
CA GLU A 498 36.44 5.95 15.94
C GLU A 498 36.11 7.22 15.13
N VAL A 499 36.18 7.15 13.81
CA VAL A 499 35.83 8.28 12.94
C VAL A 499 34.34 8.64 13.08
N LEU A 500 33.45 7.66 13.13
CA LEU A 500 32.02 7.88 13.32
C LEU A 500 31.70 8.51 14.68
N LEU A 501 32.35 8.08 15.75
CA LEU A 501 32.17 8.68 17.06
C LEU A 501 32.67 10.13 17.11
N ASN A 502 33.81 10.42 16.47
CA ASN A 502 34.34 11.78 16.36
C ASN A 502 33.39 12.67 15.54
N ASP A 503 32.80 12.14 14.45
CA ASP A 503 31.79 12.85 13.66
C ASP A 503 30.55 13.13 14.50
N LEU A 504 30.04 12.16 15.26
CA LEU A 504 28.89 12.30 16.13
C LEU A 504 29.10 13.37 17.22
N GLU A 505 30.27 13.42 17.82
CA GLU A 505 30.62 14.39 18.87
C GLU A 505 30.85 15.81 18.35
N ARG A 506 31.36 15.95 17.12
CA ARG A 506 31.69 17.25 16.50
C ARG A 506 30.56 17.88 15.73
N THR A 507 29.58 17.08 15.28
CA THR A 507 28.47 17.59 14.46
C THR A 507 27.57 18.46 15.31
N TYR A 508 27.22 19.65 14.80
CA TYR A 508 26.37 20.59 15.49
C TYR A 508 24.92 20.10 15.60
N ALA A 509 24.23 20.51 16.65
CA ALA A 509 22.86 20.07 16.96
C ALA A 509 21.84 20.37 15.83
N HIS A 510 22.14 21.31 14.94
CA HIS A 510 21.29 21.64 13.80
C HIS A 510 21.46 20.69 12.59
N ASP A 511 22.46 19.82 12.61
CA ASP A 511 22.65 18.79 11.59
C ASP A 511 22.12 17.43 12.08
N CYS A 512 20.82 17.40 12.32
CA CYS A 512 20.10 16.27 12.87
C CYS A 512 20.21 15.02 11.99
N LEU A 513 20.09 15.18 10.66
CA LEU A 513 20.14 14.07 9.72
C LEU A 513 21.51 13.39 9.71
N LEU A 514 22.60 14.16 9.62
CA LEU A 514 23.96 13.61 9.66
C LEU A 514 24.18 12.83 10.95
N ARG A 515 23.79 13.38 12.10
CA ARG A 515 23.93 12.73 13.41
C ARG A 515 23.15 11.43 13.50
N HIS A 516 21.94 11.41 12.94
CA HIS A 516 21.12 10.21 12.85
C HIS A 516 21.77 9.14 11.97
N GLU A 517 22.25 9.49 10.77
CA GLU A 517 22.90 8.55 9.86
C GLU A 517 24.25 8.04 10.43
N VAL A 518 24.99 8.87 11.15
CA VAL A 518 26.20 8.43 11.88
C VAL A 518 25.82 7.41 12.97
N ALA A 519 24.77 7.65 13.76
CA ALA A 519 24.28 6.69 14.74
C ALA A 519 23.86 5.35 14.09
N ARG A 520 23.20 5.40 12.92
CA ARG A 520 22.86 4.20 12.13
C ARG A 520 24.08 3.45 11.64
N ALA A 521 25.11 4.13 11.15
CA ALA A 521 26.36 3.51 10.69
C ALA A 521 27.12 2.81 11.81
N LEU A 522 26.87 3.18 13.07
CA LEU A 522 27.39 2.50 14.26
C LEU A 522 26.57 1.26 14.64
N PHE A 523 25.33 1.13 14.17
CA PHE A 523 24.45 0.02 14.52
C PHE A 523 25.02 -1.32 14.02
N GLY A 524 24.95 -2.33 14.87
CA GLY A 524 25.51 -3.65 14.58
C GLY A 524 27.04 -3.77 14.77
N ARG A 525 27.74 -2.67 15.02
CA ARG A 525 29.16 -2.72 15.37
C ARG A 525 29.36 -3.16 16.82
N LYS A 526 30.44 -3.90 17.07
CA LYS A 526 30.82 -4.35 18.42
C LYS A 526 31.51 -3.21 19.16
N LEU A 527 30.74 -2.40 19.89
CA LEU A 527 31.22 -1.23 20.60
C LEU A 527 31.90 -1.61 21.92
N GLN A 528 33.05 -0.97 22.21
CA GLN A 528 33.78 -1.09 23.48
C GLN A 528 33.11 -0.25 24.57
N PRO A 529 33.34 -0.54 25.89
CA PRO A 529 32.75 0.23 26.98
C PRO A 529 33.01 1.74 26.92
N GLU A 530 34.22 2.13 26.50
CA GLU A 530 34.62 3.54 26.34
C GLU A 530 33.81 4.23 25.22
N GLU A 531 33.59 3.53 24.10
CA GLU A 531 32.82 4.03 22.97
C GLU A 531 31.32 4.21 23.34
N ARG A 532 30.76 3.29 24.14
CA ARG A 532 29.41 3.43 24.71
C ARG A 532 29.31 4.64 25.64
N THR A 533 30.34 4.89 26.45
CA THR A 533 30.36 6.07 27.32
C THR A 533 30.32 7.37 26.51
N ARG A 534 31.01 7.42 25.38
CA ARG A 534 30.98 8.58 24.48
C ARG A 534 29.58 8.78 23.87
N ILE A 535 28.92 7.70 23.43
CA ILE A 535 27.57 7.74 22.92
C ILE A 535 26.57 8.23 23.99
N ASP A 536 26.68 7.76 25.23
CA ASP A 536 25.85 8.22 26.34
C ASP A 536 26.05 9.72 26.63
N ALA A 537 27.27 10.21 26.53
CA ALA A 537 27.57 11.62 26.69
C ALA A 537 26.93 12.51 25.59
N VAL A 538 26.89 12.02 24.36
CA VAL A 538 26.18 12.68 23.25
C VAL A 538 24.67 12.61 23.48
N LEU A 539 24.11 11.44 23.83
CA LEU A 539 22.68 11.22 24.07
C LEU A 539 22.10 12.19 25.10
N ARG A 540 22.85 12.49 26.18
CA ARG A 540 22.40 13.44 27.22
C ARG A 540 22.22 14.88 26.75
N LYS A 541 22.88 15.25 25.65
CA LYS A 541 22.86 16.61 25.08
C LYS A 541 22.04 16.70 23.78
N GLU A 542 21.57 15.56 23.31
CA GLU A 542 20.89 15.46 22.01
C GLU A 542 19.50 16.08 22.05
N PRO A 543 19.20 17.10 21.24
CA PRO A 543 17.88 17.72 21.20
C PRO A 543 16.86 16.93 20.38
N SER A 544 17.29 16.16 19.38
CA SER A 544 16.40 15.43 18.47
C SER A 544 15.96 14.09 19.08
N ALA A 545 14.63 13.86 19.14
CA ALA A 545 14.06 12.61 19.61
C ALA A 545 14.43 11.42 18.70
N ALA A 546 14.54 11.64 17.40
CA ALA A 546 14.95 10.61 16.44
C ALA A 546 16.42 10.19 16.65
N VAL A 547 17.32 11.14 16.80
CA VAL A 547 18.74 10.86 17.08
C VAL A 547 18.89 10.21 18.45
N GLN A 548 18.16 10.68 19.48
CA GLN A 548 18.13 10.02 20.79
C GLN A 548 17.71 8.56 20.70
N ALA A 549 16.66 8.26 19.92
CA ALA A 549 16.19 6.89 19.72
C ALA A 549 17.25 6.02 19.04
N ALA A 550 17.93 6.53 18.01
CA ALA A 550 19.01 5.83 17.34
C ALA A 550 20.19 5.56 18.28
N LEU A 551 20.61 6.55 19.06
CA LEU A 551 21.71 6.42 20.03
C LEU A 551 21.39 5.43 21.17
N ARG A 552 20.15 5.42 21.70
CA ARG A 552 19.71 4.46 22.73
C ARG A 552 19.78 3.01 22.26
N ARG A 553 19.64 2.75 20.96
CA ARG A 553 19.78 1.39 20.39
C ARG A 553 21.23 0.90 20.40
N LEU A 554 22.21 1.80 20.51
CA LEU A 554 23.63 1.47 20.55
C LEU A 554 24.13 1.15 21.98
N LEU A 555 23.43 1.63 23.00
CA LEU A 555 23.73 1.43 24.41
C LEU A 555 23.09 0.17 24.98
#